data_6bdd49d63eba93aae7cf370d44b6caf6
#
_entry.id   6bdd49d63eba93aae7cf370d44b6caf6
#
_cell.length_a   1.000
_cell.length_b   1.000
_cell.length_c   1.000
_cell.angle_alpha   90.00
_cell.angle_beta   90.00
_cell.angle_gamma   90.00
#
_symmetry.space_group_name_H-M   'P 1'
#
loop_
_entity.id
_entity.type
_entity.pdbx_description
1 polymer ?
#
loop_
_entity_poly.entity_id
_entity_poly.type
_entity_poly.pdbx_seq_one_letter_code
_entity_poly.pdbx_strand_id
1 'polypeptide(L)'
;MLMQDQKSQEELCVQKYQSYAGLAQDPQLKQLFSSLAQKEQEHLNSINQILSGQIPAMGAQSGGQSQQKSMQPGMQSQGQSGMQSQGQPGTTRGQSGQGTGGTQSGMFSDKNLCSDMLATEKFVSSAYDTAIFECTDASIRQVLNHIQKEEQEHGEQIFNYMQSHGMYSTQ
;
A
#
# COMPACT_ATOMS: atom_id res chain seq x y z
N MET A 1 -3.23 26.17 9.69
CA MET A 1 -4.02 25.86 8.50
C MET A 1 -3.38 24.71 7.74
N LEU A 2 -2.18 24.85 7.16
CA LEU A 2 -1.54 23.79 6.37
C LEU A 2 -1.39 22.44 7.07
N MET A 3 -0.91 22.39 8.32
CA MET A 3 -0.80 21.11 9.04
C MET A 3 -2.15 20.46 9.35
N GLN A 4 -3.20 21.25 9.50
CA GLN A 4 -4.56 20.73 9.68
C GLN A 4 -5.10 20.15 8.38
N ASP A 5 -4.73 20.73 7.24
CA ASP A 5 -5.09 20.20 5.92
C ASP A 5 -4.36 18.89 5.66
N GLN A 6 -3.06 18.79 5.99
CA GLN A 6 -2.31 17.53 5.92
C GLN A 6 -2.95 16.45 6.79
N LYS A 7 -3.29 16.78 8.05
CA LYS A 7 -3.99 15.83 8.92
C LYS A 7 -5.27 15.28 8.28
N SER A 8 -6.09 16.16 7.69
CA SER A 8 -7.34 15.73 7.03
C SER A 8 -7.09 14.84 5.82
N GLN A 9 -6.00 15.05 5.11
CA GLN A 9 -5.60 14.20 3.96
C GLN A 9 -5.14 12.83 4.44
N GLU A 10 -4.29 12.75 5.47
CA GLU A 10 -3.87 11.47 6.06
C GLU A 10 -5.06 10.68 6.62
N GLU A 11 -5.99 11.34 7.31
CA GLU A 11 -7.22 10.70 7.79
C GLU A 11 -8.02 10.10 6.62
N LEU A 12 -8.10 10.81 5.50
CA LEU A 12 -8.76 10.31 4.30
C LEU A 12 -8.01 9.13 3.67
N CYS A 13 -6.68 9.18 3.58
CA CYS A 13 -5.86 8.09 3.05
C CYS A 13 -6.02 6.82 3.88
N VAL A 14 -5.92 6.91 5.21
CA VAL A 14 -6.16 5.79 6.12
C VAL A 14 -7.53 5.15 5.87
N GLN A 15 -8.60 5.97 5.81
CA GLN A 15 -9.96 5.48 5.59
C GLN A 15 -10.12 4.83 4.21
N LYS A 16 -9.56 5.41 3.17
CA LYS A 16 -9.63 4.87 1.81
C LYS A 16 -8.92 3.53 1.71
N TYR A 17 -7.67 3.44 2.19
CA TYR A 17 -6.92 2.19 2.15
C TYR A 17 -7.58 1.08 2.95
N GLN A 18 -8.08 1.37 4.15
CA GLN A 18 -8.82 0.39 4.96
C GLN A 18 -10.09 -0.10 4.24
N SER A 19 -10.85 0.82 3.67
CA SER A 19 -12.06 0.49 2.92
C SER A 19 -11.75 -0.34 1.69
N TYR A 20 -10.73 0.04 0.93
CA TYR A 20 -10.34 -0.62 -0.32
C TYR A 20 -9.69 -1.98 -0.10
N ALA A 21 -8.96 -2.17 1.00
CA ALA A 21 -8.51 -3.49 1.42
C ALA A 21 -9.68 -4.47 1.65
N GLY A 22 -10.83 -3.96 2.15
CA GLY A 22 -12.05 -4.75 2.29
C GLY A 22 -12.76 -5.03 0.97
N LEU A 23 -12.69 -4.12 -0.02
CA LEU A 23 -13.41 -4.18 -1.29
C LEU A 23 -12.62 -4.90 -2.39
N ALA A 24 -11.29 -4.86 -2.36
CA ALA A 24 -10.43 -5.51 -3.34
C ALA A 24 -10.75 -6.99 -3.48
N GLN A 25 -10.64 -7.52 -4.68
CA GLN A 25 -10.92 -8.93 -4.97
C GLN A 25 -9.65 -9.77 -4.89
N ASP A 26 -8.54 -9.24 -5.40
CA ASP A 26 -7.24 -9.91 -5.36
C ASP A 26 -6.65 -9.90 -3.93
N PRO A 27 -6.28 -11.07 -3.37
CA PRO A 27 -5.63 -11.16 -2.06
C PRO A 27 -4.32 -10.36 -1.94
N GLN A 28 -3.54 -10.23 -3.02
CA GLN A 28 -2.32 -9.43 -3.03
C GLN A 28 -2.65 -7.94 -2.90
N LEU A 29 -3.68 -7.47 -3.59
CA LEU A 29 -4.13 -6.09 -3.49
C LEU A 29 -4.69 -5.77 -2.09
N LYS A 30 -5.45 -6.70 -1.50
CA LYS A 30 -5.91 -6.56 -0.10
C LYS A 30 -4.74 -6.37 0.85
N GLN A 31 -3.70 -7.19 0.71
CA GLN A 31 -2.51 -7.11 1.54
C GLN A 31 -1.75 -5.81 1.31
N LEU A 32 -1.58 -5.39 0.06
CA LEU A 32 -0.94 -4.13 -0.30
C LEU A 32 -1.68 -2.95 0.35
N PHE A 33 -2.97 -2.82 0.14
CA PHE A 33 -3.76 -1.73 0.74
C PHE A 33 -3.77 -1.77 2.27
N SER A 34 -3.79 -2.95 2.89
CA SER A 34 -3.69 -3.07 4.33
C SER A 34 -2.34 -2.59 4.86
N SER A 35 -1.26 -2.89 4.15
CA SER A 35 0.09 -2.43 4.49
C SER A 35 0.22 -0.92 4.35
N LEU A 36 -0.30 -0.35 3.26
CA LEU A 36 -0.29 1.09 3.02
C LEU A 36 -1.16 1.83 4.06
N ALA A 37 -2.32 1.28 4.43
CA ALA A 37 -3.14 1.85 5.52
C ALA A 37 -2.37 2.00 6.84
N GLN A 38 -1.46 1.07 7.15
CA GLN A 38 -0.61 1.15 8.34
C GLN A 38 0.41 2.28 8.20
N LYS A 39 0.98 2.46 7.02
CA LYS A 39 1.92 3.55 6.73
C LYS A 39 1.25 4.92 6.84
N GLU A 40 0.07 5.08 6.24
CA GLU A 40 -0.71 6.31 6.38
C GLU A 40 -1.06 6.61 7.85
N GLN A 41 -1.31 5.59 8.66
CA GLN A 41 -1.53 5.78 10.09
C GLN A 41 -0.26 6.29 10.80
N GLU A 42 0.94 5.87 10.38
CA GLU A 42 2.22 6.39 10.88
C GLU A 42 2.41 7.86 10.48
N HIS A 43 2.04 8.24 9.24
CA HIS A 43 2.03 9.63 8.76
C HIS A 43 1.08 10.48 9.60
N LEU A 44 -0.17 10.04 9.76
CA LEU A 44 -1.17 10.73 10.58
C LEU A 44 -0.69 10.93 12.02
N ASN A 45 -0.04 9.94 12.62
CA ASN A 45 0.53 10.04 13.95
C ASN A 45 1.65 11.11 14.00
N SER A 46 2.48 11.18 12.97
CA SER A 46 3.54 12.17 12.84
C SER A 46 2.97 13.60 12.73
N ILE A 47 1.94 13.78 11.91
CA ILE A 47 1.25 15.08 11.78
C ILE A 47 0.58 15.47 13.11
N ASN A 48 -0.05 14.54 13.82
CA ASN A 48 -0.66 14.81 15.13
C ASN A 48 0.39 15.23 16.19
N GLN A 49 1.59 14.62 16.16
CA GLN A 49 2.70 15.03 17.02
C GLN A 49 3.13 16.47 16.70
N ILE A 50 3.31 16.82 15.43
CA ILE A 50 3.64 18.18 15.00
C ILE A 50 2.59 19.17 15.48
N LEU A 51 1.31 18.87 15.31
CA LEU A 51 0.20 19.70 15.75
C LEU A 51 0.16 19.90 17.27
N SER A 52 0.66 18.94 18.04
CA SER A 52 0.80 19.04 19.50
C SER A 52 2.11 19.72 19.96
N GLY A 53 2.91 20.23 19.01
CA GLY A 53 4.19 20.88 19.30
C GLY A 53 5.35 19.92 19.56
N GLN A 54 5.23 18.67 19.17
CA GLN A 54 6.29 17.66 19.27
C GLN A 54 6.90 17.43 17.88
N ILE A 55 8.20 17.18 17.83
CA ILE A 55 8.88 16.80 16.60
C ILE A 55 9.04 15.27 16.60
N PRO A 56 8.44 14.55 15.64
CA PRO A 56 8.61 13.10 15.52
C PRO A 56 10.08 12.72 15.36
N ALA A 57 10.51 11.65 16.03
CA ALA A 57 11.84 11.11 15.84
C ALA A 57 11.91 10.45 14.44
N MET A 58 12.69 11.04 13.54
CA MET A 58 12.97 10.43 12.25
C MET A 58 13.96 9.30 12.39
N GLY A 59 13.58 8.10 11.96
CA GLY A 59 14.55 7.06 11.62
C GLY A 59 14.87 6.00 12.66
N ALA A 60 13.89 5.45 13.37
CA ALA A 60 14.09 4.20 14.08
C ALA A 60 13.49 2.95 13.40
N GLN A 61 12.97 3.07 12.18
CA GLN A 61 12.15 1.98 11.61
C GLN A 61 12.46 1.56 10.18
N SER A 62 13.68 1.75 9.73
CA SER A 62 14.16 1.08 8.51
C SER A 62 15.59 0.58 8.64
N GLY A 63 15.92 -0.02 9.78
CA GLY A 63 17.15 -0.77 10.00
C GLY A 63 16.78 -2.25 10.08
N GLY A 64 16.66 -2.93 8.95
CA GLY A 64 16.67 -4.39 8.90
C GLY A 64 17.89 -4.89 9.69
N GLN A 65 17.63 -5.52 10.82
CA GLN A 65 18.62 -6.16 11.65
C GLN A 65 19.26 -7.29 10.85
N SER A 66 20.38 -7.00 10.23
CA SER A 66 21.29 -8.00 9.68
C SER A 66 21.82 -8.82 10.83
N GLN A 67 21.08 -9.88 11.19
CA GLN A 67 21.62 -10.92 12.03
C GLN A 67 22.73 -11.63 11.26
N GLN A 68 23.93 -11.28 11.60
CA GLN A 68 25.15 -11.98 11.29
C GLN A 68 25.06 -13.38 11.91
N LYS A 69 24.57 -14.34 11.14
CA LYS A 69 24.55 -15.76 11.54
C LYS A 69 25.89 -16.36 11.17
N SER A 70 26.72 -16.53 12.19
CA SER A 70 27.96 -17.29 12.14
C SER A 70 27.74 -18.67 11.51
N MET A 71 28.60 -18.99 10.56
CA MET A 71 28.74 -20.31 9.95
C MET A 71 29.07 -21.37 11.01
N GLN A 72 28.35 -22.46 10.96
CA GLN A 72 28.89 -23.75 11.39
C GLN A 72 28.35 -24.83 10.44
N PRO A 73 29.23 -25.69 9.89
CA PRO A 73 28.86 -26.72 8.93
C PRO A 73 28.59 -28.05 9.63
N GLY A 74 27.62 -28.81 9.15
CA GLY A 74 27.45 -30.16 9.65
C GLY A 74 26.26 -30.96 9.10
N MET A 75 26.55 -31.88 8.17
CA MET A 75 25.98 -33.21 7.91
C MET A 75 24.52 -33.38 7.50
N GLN A 76 24.33 -33.67 6.26
CA GLN A 76 23.91 -34.92 5.59
C GLN A 76 22.88 -35.82 6.32
N SER A 77 21.69 -36.01 5.72
CA SER A 77 21.07 -37.32 5.60
C SER A 77 19.94 -37.35 4.56
N GLN A 78 19.96 -38.44 3.76
CA GLN A 78 19.11 -38.84 2.66
C GLN A 78 17.73 -39.36 3.12
N GLY A 79 16.79 -39.45 2.13
CA GLY A 79 15.58 -40.26 2.18
C GLY A 79 14.47 -39.60 1.34
N GLN A 80 14.26 -39.85 0.14
CA GLN A 80 13.76 -40.86 -0.80
C GLN A 80 12.28 -41.26 -0.61
N SER A 81 11.58 -41.25 -1.77
CA SER A 81 10.28 -41.90 -2.13
C SER A 81 9.02 -41.11 -1.71
N GLY A 82 8.03 -40.90 -2.53
CA GLY A 82 7.61 -41.41 -3.82
C GLY A 82 6.08 -41.37 -3.93
N MET A 83 5.59 -41.38 -5.15
CA MET A 83 4.24 -41.73 -5.65
C MET A 83 3.24 -40.57 -5.93
N GLN A 84 3.15 -40.38 -7.15
CA GLN A 84 2.11 -40.31 -8.20
C GLN A 84 0.68 -40.71 -7.78
N SER A 85 -0.30 -39.86 -8.10
CA SER A 85 -1.58 -40.36 -8.61
C SER A 85 -2.27 -39.30 -9.48
N GLN A 86 -2.60 -39.73 -10.68
CA GLN A 86 -3.37 -39.07 -11.73
C GLN A 86 -4.87 -39.08 -11.38
N GLY A 87 -5.62 -38.08 -11.92
CA GLY A 87 -7.07 -38.15 -11.98
C GLY A 87 -7.71 -36.89 -12.56
N GLN A 88 -7.91 -36.86 -13.86
CA GLN A 88 -8.90 -36.07 -14.62
C GLN A 88 -10.00 -37.02 -15.10
N PRO A 89 -11.15 -36.56 -15.67
CA PRO A 89 -11.81 -35.26 -15.79
C PRO A 89 -13.31 -35.27 -15.40
N GLY A 90 -13.93 -34.09 -15.33
CA GLY A 90 -15.40 -33.99 -15.21
C GLY A 90 -15.93 -32.64 -15.70
N THR A 91 -16.30 -32.61 -16.98
CA THR A 91 -17.08 -31.54 -17.61
C THR A 91 -18.50 -31.51 -17.06
N THR A 92 -18.98 -30.32 -16.65
CA THR A 92 -20.41 -30.01 -16.69
C THR A 92 -20.64 -28.56 -17.05
N ARG A 93 -21.27 -28.41 -18.18
CA ARG A 93 -21.81 -27.22 -18.83
C ARG A 93 -23.13 -26.90 -18.14
N GLY A 94 -23.26 -25.69 -17.57
CA GLY A 94 -24.50 -25.18 -16.98
C GLY A 94 -24.68 -23.71 -17.35
N GLN A 95 -25.72 -23.45 -18.07
CA GLN A 95 -26.10 -22.27 -18.82
C GLN A 95 -26.88 -21.29 -17.96
N SER A 96 -26.66 -20.00 -18.23
CA SER A 96 -27.57 -18.86 -18.11
C SER A 96 -28.20 -18.52 -16.76
N GLY A 97 -27.80 -17.37 -16.28
CA GLY A 97 -28.53 -16.53 -15.34
C GLY A 97 -28.20 -15.08 -15.63
N GLN A 98 -28.99 -14.44 -16.49
CA GLN A 98 -28.89 -13.02 -16.81
C GLN A 98 -29.48 -12.24 -15.63
N GLY A 99 -28.63 -11.75 -14.75
CA GLY A 99 -28.96 -10.89 -13.63
C GLY A 99 -28.41 -9.49 -13.89
N THR A 100 -29.28 -8.52 -14.06
CA THR A 100 -29.03 -7.08 -14.14
C THR A 100 -28.42 -6.57 -12.83
N GLY A 101 -27.14 -6.74 -12.64
CA GLY A 101 -26.33 -6.21 -11.53
C GLY A 101 -25.04 -5.54 -11.99
N GLY A 102 -24.98 -5.09 -13.25
CA GLY A 102 -23.75 -4.73 -13.93
C GLY A 102 -23.16 -3.36 -13.62
N THR A 103 -23.76 -2.52 -12.78
CA THR A 103 -23.27 -1.14 -12.56
C THR A 103 -22.48 -0.96 -11.25
N GLN A 104 -22.73 -1.71 -10.21
CA GLN A 104 -21.97 -1.60 -8.96
C GLN A 104 -20.68 -2.42 -8.98
N SER A 105 -20.64 -3.57 -9.62
CA SER A 105 -19.44 -4.42 -9.69
C SER A 105 -18.30 -3.77 -10.49
N GLY A 106 -18.61 -2.88 -11.43
CA GLY A 106 -17.62 -2.17 -12.23
C GLY A 106 -16.93 -1.01 -11.48
N MET A 107 -17.64 -0.35 -10.56
CA MET A 107 -17.09 0.78 -9.80
C MET A 107 -16.03 0.34 -8.78
N PHE A 108 -16.15 -0.84 -8.20
CA PHE A 108 -15.24 -1.40 -7.20
C PHE A 108 -14.32 -2.49 -7.78
N SER A 109 -14.00 -2.41 -9.07
CA SER A 109 -12.97 -3.27 -9.64
C SER A 109 -11.59 -2.91 -9.08
N ASP A 110 -10.71 -3.89 -8.92
CA ASP A 110 -9.34 -3.67 -8.43
C ASP A 110 -8.60 -2.59 -9.22
N LYS A 111 -8.83 -2.55 -10.55
CA LYS A 111 -8.29 -1.48 -11.41
C LYS A 111 -8.77 -0.08 -11.00
N ASN A 112 -10.06 0.07 -10.70
CA ASN A 112 -10.63 1.37 -10.32
C ASN A 112 -10.15 1.79 -8.91
N LEU A 113 -10.08 0.85 -7.97
CA LEU A 113 -9.53 1.09 -6.63
C LEU A 113 -8.08 1.55 -6.72
N CYS A 114 -7.25 0.86 -7.50
CA CYS A 114 -5.85 1.26 -7.73
C CYS A 114 -5.74 2.63 -8.41
N SER A 115 -6.56 2.90 -9.43
CA SER A 115 -6.53 4.17 -10.15
C SER A 115 -6.89 5.35 -9.25
N ASP A 116 -7.88 5.17 -8.39
CA ASP A 116 -8.30 6.20 -7.43
C ASP A 116 -7.22 6.42 -6.36
N MET A 117 -6.64 5.34 -5.81
CA MET A 117 -5.55 5.49 -4.83
C MET A 117 -4.31 6.13 -5.45
N LEU A 118 -3.89 5.72 -6.66
CA LEU A 118 -2.76 6.34 -7.34
C LEU A 118 -2.97 7.84 -7.61
N ALA A 119 -4.20 8.26 -7.90
CA ALA A 119 -4.55 9.67 -8.03
C ALA A 119 -4.51 10.38 -6.66
N THR A 120 -4.94 9.71 -5.60
CA THR A 120 -4.89 10.23 -4.22
C THR A 120 -3.46 10.47 -3.77
N GLU A 121 -2.55 9.51 -3.96
CA GLU A 121 -1.12 9.65 -3.64
C GLU A 121 -0.48 10.86 -4.34
N LYS A 122 -0.77 11.02 -5.63
CA LYS A 122 -0.29 12.18 -6.39
C LYS A 122 -0.80 13.51 -5.81
N PHE A 123 -2.05 13.55 -5.40
CA PHE A 123 -2.65 14.74 -4.81
C PHE A 123 -2.04 15.06 -3.45
N VAL A 124 -1.92 14.07 -2.56
CA VAL A 124 -1.36 14.23 -1.21
C VAL A 124 0.11 14.61 -1.28
N SER A 125 0.91 13.93 -2.10
CA SER A 125 2.32 14.30 -2.33
C SER A 125 2.49 15.74 -2.81
N SER A 126 1.59 16.24 -3.68
CA SER A 126 1.59 17.64 -4.12
C SER A 126 1.23 18.62 -3.00
N ALA A 127 0.35 18.23 -2.09
CA ALA A 127 -0.02 19.06 -0.95
C ALA A 127 1.13 19.17 0.06
N TYR A 128 1.90 18.10 0.24
CA TYR A 128 3.14 18.15 1.03
C TYR A 128 4.17 19.10 0.44
N ASP A 129 4.29 19.17 -0.88
CA ASP A 129 5.20 20.13 -1.53
C ASP A 129 4.93 21.57 -1.06
N THR A 130 3.67 21.98 -1.06
CA THR A 130 3.26 23.31 -0.57
C THR A 130 3.57 23.48 0.93
N ALA A 131 3.23 22.49 1.75
CA ALA A 131 3.45 22.55 3.20
C ALA A 131 4.94 22.63 3.56
N ILE A 132 5.81 21.94 2.82
CA ILE A 132 7.26 21.95 2.98
C ILE A 132 7.82 23.35 2.69
N PHE A 133 7.40 23.99 1.59
CA PHE A 133 7.87 25.32 1.21
C PHE A 133 7.42 26.41 2.19
N GLU A 134 6.25 26.30 2.78
CA GLU A 134 5.74 27.26 3.75
C GLU A 134 6.18 26.97 5.19
N CYS A 135 6.77 25.83 5.45
CA CYS A 135 7.25 25.47 6.77
C CYS A 135 8.56 26.19 7.13
N THR A 136 8.55 27.00 8.19
CA THR A 136 9.72 27.73 8.65
C THR A 136 10.64 26.89 9.56
N ASP A 137 10.11 25.89 10.27
CA ASP A 137 10.89 25.00 11.14
C ASP A 137 11.59 23.93 10.31
N ALA A 138 12.92 23.89 10.41
CA ALA A 138 13.75 22.96 9.64
C ALA A 138 13.52 21.49 10.02
N SER A 139 13.24 21.20 11.30
CA SER A 139 13.04 19.84 11.79
C SER A 139 11.67 19.31 11.35
N ILE A 140 10.63 20.13 11.43
CA ILE A 140 9.31 19.80 10.90
C ILE A 140 9.39 19.60 9.38
N ARG A 141 10.07 20.49 8.67
CA ARG A 141 10.26 20.35 7.22
C ARG A 141 10.95 19.04 6.82
N GLN A 142 11.89 18.54 7.61
CA GLN A 142 12.51 17.24 7.37
C GLN A 142 11.50 16.10 7.50
N VAL A 143 10.62 16.14 8.51
CA VAL A 143 9.55 15.14 8.67
C VAL A 143 8.61 15.17 7.47
N LEU A 144 8.17 16.36 7.03
CA LEU A 144 7.28 16.50 5.88
C LEU A 144 7.92 15.99 4.58
N ASN A 145 9.21 16.26 4.36
CA ASN A 145 9.94 15.71 3.20
C ASN A 145 10.02 14.19 3.24
N HIS A 146 10.18 13.62 4.43
CA HIS A 146 10.20 12.17 4.59
C HIS A 146 8.84 11.55 4.24
N ILE A 147 7.76 12.09 4.78
CA ILE A 147 6.41 11.62 4.46
C ILE A 147 6.15 11.79 2.95
N GLN A 148 6.42 12.94 2.35
CA GLN A 148 6.24 13.15 0.92
C GLN A 148 6.96 12.09 0.06
N LYS A 149 8.16 11.68 0.47
CA LYS A 149 8.89 10.61 -0.20
C LYS A 149 8.16 9.26 -0.07
N GLU A 150 7.63 8.95 1.11
CA GLU A 150 6.87 7.71 1.35
C GLU A 150 5.57 7.70 0.53
N GLU A 151 4.86 8.84 0.35
CA GLU A 151 3.71 8.96 -0.56
C GLU A 151 4.06 8.58 -2.01
N GLN A 152 5.24 9.00 -2.48
CA GLN A 152 5.72 8.61 -3.81
C GLN A 152 6.02 7.10 -3.89
N GLU A 153 6.57 6.52 -2.84
CA GLU A 153 6.82 5.07 -2.74
C GLU A 153 5.51 4.26 -2.67
N HIS A 154 4.45 4.80 -2.03
CA HIS A 154 3.10 4.23 -2.07
C HIS A 154 2.55 4.23 -3.50
N GLY A 155 2.64 5.36 -4.18
CA GLY A 155 2.26 5.48 -5.59
C GLY A 155 3.01 4.49 -6.49
N GLU A 156 4.32 4.29 -6.28
CA GLU A 156 5.13 3.32 -7.00
C GLU A 156 4.66 1.87 -6.77
N GLN A 157 4.35 1.51 -5.53
CA GLN A 157 3.85 0.17 -5.20
C GLN A 157 2.51 -0.13 -5.89
N ILE A 158 1.58 0.83 -5.90
CA ILE A 158 0.30 0.71 -6.62
C ILE A 158 0.54 0.61 -8.12
N PHE A 159 1.40 1.45 -8.68
CA PHE A 159 1.74 1.43 -10.10
C PHE A 159 2.33 0.08 -10.51
N ASN A 160 3.27 -0.46 -9.75
CA ASN A 160 3.91 -1.75 -10.02
C ASN A 160 2.89 -2.89 -9.96
N TYR A 161 1.97 -2.86 -9.00
CA TYR A 161 0.87 -3.81 -8.95
C TYR A 161 -0.02 -3.70 -10.21
N MET A 162 -0.44 -2.50 -10.58
CA MET A 162 -1.26 -2.26 -11.77
C MET A 162 -0.57 -2.73 -13.06
N GLN A 163 0.72 -2.46 -13.18
CA GLN A 163 1.51 -2.86 -14.36
C GLN A 163 1.61 -4.38 -14.46
N SER A 164 1.90 -5.07 -13.37
CA SER A 164 2.04 -6.53 -13.35
C SER A 164 0.70 -7.26 -13.64
N HIS A 165 -0.43 -6.60 -13.41
CA HIS A 165 -1.77 -7.14 -13.67
C HIS A 165 -2.40 -6.60 -14.97
N GLY A 166 -1.63 -5.92 -15.82
CA GLY A 166 -2.13 -5.38 -17.10
C GLY A 166 -3.18 -4.29 -16.95
N MET A 167 -3.25 -3.64 -15.78
CA MET A 167 -4.21 -2.57 -15.48
C MET A 167 -3.70 -1.19 -15.92
N TYR A 168 -2.41 -1.05 -16.18
CA TYR A 168 -1.75 0.18 -16.57
C TYR A 168 -0.78 -0.09 -17.72
N SER A 169 -0.89 0.65 -18.81
CA SER A 169 0.06 0.60 -19.92
C SER A 169 0.76 1.96 -20.03
N THR A 170 2.07 1.95 -19.91
CA THR A 170 2.92 3.09 -20.30
C THR A 170 2.99 3.13 -21.81
N GLN A 171 2.59 4.23 -22.41
CA GLN A 171 2.80 4.51 -23.83
C GLN A 171 4.23 4.99 -24.05
#